data_3ccb5daf1bf98118a1c1d580fa1e5d56
#
_entry.id   3ccb5daf1bf98118a1c1d580fa1e5d56
#
_cell.length_a   1.000
_cell.length_b   1.000
_cell.length_c   1.000
_cell.angle_alpha   90.00
_cell.angle_beta   90.00
_cell.angle_gamma   90.00
#
_symmetry.space_group_name_H-M   'P 1'
#
loop_
_entity.id
_entity.type
_entity.pdbx_description
1 polymer ?
#
loop_
_entity_poly.entity_id
_entity_poly.type
_entity_poly.pdbx_seq_one_letter_code
_entity_poly.pdbx_strand_id
1 'polypeptide(L)'
;MILLTTVCLALSACHPASAPSSGSKTSVSEASGSKQEESKDLAADESLSRELYAMDTVMNLTAYGSNASAALEASVSEINRLDSLLSISSEKGEIYRINADKEGTVSEDVNALLSRSLELSQMTDGLFDCTIEPVMEAWGFTTQNFRIPSEEELEELLSHVDYKQVDLENSAVTIPEDVRLDLGGIAKGFTSSRVMDIFRKNGVTSGIISLGGNVQA
;
A
#
# COMPACT_ATOMS: atom_id res chain seq x y z
N MET A 1 -35.20 38.66 6.92
CA MET A 1 -35.61 38.79 5.51
C MET A 1 -34.30 38.72 4.69
N ILE A 2 -33.85 37.52 4.37
CA ILE A 2 -32.61 37.26 3.62
C ILE A 2 -32.99 36.45 2.39
N LEU A 3 -32.64 37.00 1.24
CA LEU A 3 -33.01 36.58 -0.10
C LEU A 3 -32.18 35.37 -0.51
N LEU A 4 -32.84 34.24 -0.83
CA LEU A 4 -32.24 33.03 -1.37
C LEU A 4 -32.21 33.17 -2.91
N THR A 5 -31.01 33.29 -3.52
CA THR A 5 -30.83 33.23 -4.96
C THR A 5 -30.47 31.81 -5.38
N THR A 6 -31.45 31.19 -6.05
CA THR A 6 -31.28 29.88 -6.70
C THR A 6 -30.56 30.05 -8.02
N VAL A 7 -29.40 29.38 -8.19
CA VAL A 7 -28.70 29.25 -9.48
C VAL A 7 -29.02 27.89 -10.09
N CYS A 8 -29.82 27.89 -11.18
CA CYS A 8 -29.99 26.72 -12.05
C CYS A 8 -28.83 26.58 -13.02
N LEU A 9 -28.06 25.47 -12.91
CA LEU A 9 -27.16 25.04 -13.97
C LEU A 9 -27.86 24.01 -14.85
N ALA A 10 -27.99 24.35 -16.15
CA ALA A 10 -28.49 23.45 -17.18
C ALA A 10 -27.38 22.50 -17.64
N LEU A 11 -27.64 21.19 -17.55
CA LEU A 11 -26.81 20.13 -18.12
C LEU A 11 -27.26 19.88 -19.56
N SER A 12 -26.38 20.18 -20.53
CA SER A 12 -26.53 19.76 -21.93
C SER A 12 -26.04 18.34 -22.11
N ALA A 13 -26.93 17.44 -22.48
CA ALA A 13 -26.66 16.07 -22.87
C ALA A 13 -26.20 16.02 -24.34
N CYS A 14 -24.98 15.52 -24.60
CA CYS A 14 -24.55 15.11 -25.93
C CYS A 14 -24.77 13.60 -26.11
N HIS A 15 -25.55 13.24 -27.14
CA HIS A 15 -25.75 11.88 -27.62
C HIS A 15 -24.58 11.45 -28.52
N PRO A 16 -24.09 10.20 -28.47
CA PRO A 16 -23.18 9.69 -29.49
C PRO A 16 -23.93 9.04 -30.64
N ALA A 17 -23.50 9.37 -31.85
CA ALA A 17 -24.00 8.82 -33.11
C ALA A 17 -23.45 7.42 -33.39
N SER A 18 -24.28 6.63 -34.06
CA SER A 18 -24.11 5.23 -34.43
C SER A 18 -23.01 4.99 -35.48
N ALA A 19 -22.26 3.89 -35.33
CA ALA A 19 -21.32 3.34 -36.29
C ALA A 19 -22.02 2.45 -37.35
N PRO A 20 -21.47 2.32 -38.58
CA PRO A 20 -21.81 1.20 -39.44
C PRO A 20 -20.76 0.09 -39.38
N SER A 21 -21.26 -1.14 -39.38
CA SER A 21 -20.54 -2.41 -39.45
C SER A 21 -19.95 -2.66 -40.83
N SER A 22 -18.71 -3.14 -40.93
CA SER A 22 -18.31 -4.03 -42.03
C SER A 22 -17.36 -5.10 -41.50
N GLY A 23 -17.76 -6.37 -41.70
CA GLY A 23 -17.01 -7.52 -41.28
C GLY A 23 -15.85 -7.84 -42.24
N SER A 24 -14.79 -8.39 -41.67
CA SER A 24 -13.84 -9.25 -42.37
C SER A 24 -13.37 -10.35 -41.42
N LYS A 25 -13.62 -11.59 -41.82
CA LYS A 25 -13.08 -12.81 -41.20
C LYS A 25 -11.61 -12.95 -41.64
N THR A 26 -10.71 -13.13 -40.71
CA THR A 26 -9.41 -13.74 -41.03
C THR A 26 -8.96 -14.63 -39.87
N SER A 27 -8.60 -15.83 -40.24
CA SER A 27 -8.20 -17.04 -39.56
C SER A 27 -7.19 -16.90 -38.43
N VAL A 28 -7.44 -17.68 -37.38
CA VAL A 28 -6.53 -18.06 -36.30
C VAL A 28 -5.33 -18.81 -36.88
N SER A 29 -4.10 -18.38 -36.57
CA SER A 29 -2.93 -19.24 -36.58
C SER A 29 -2.24 -19.11 -35.23
N GLU A 30 -2.27 -20.18 -34.45
CA GLU A 30 -1.43 -20.38 -33.28
C GLU A 30 0.03 -20.37 -33.70
N ALA A 31 0.81 -19.47 -33.11
CA ALA A 31 2.25 -19.57 -33.10
C ALA A 31 2.74 -19.31 -31.68
N SER A 32 2.96 -20.43 -30.96
CA SER A 32 3.80 -20.50 -29.78
C SER A 32 5.20 -19.96 -30.15
N GLY A 33 5.53 -18.82 -29.64
CA GLY A 33 6.85 -18.22 -29.75
C GLY A 33 7.16 -17.47 -28.48
N SER A 34 7.89 -18.11 -27.57
CA SER A 34 8.55 -17.45 -26.46
C SER A 34 9.56 -16.43 -27.00
N LYS A 35 9.15 -15.17 -27.11
CA LYS A 35 10.08 -14.06 -27.28
C LYS A 35 10.71 -13.80 -25.93
N GLN A 36 11.98 -14.21 -25.77
CA GLN A 36 12.92 -13.57 -24.86
C GLN A 36 12.99 -12.09 -25.31
N GLU A 37 12.46 -11.18 -24.49
CA GLU A 37 12.76 -9.76 -24.65
C GLU A 37 14.24 -9.59 -24.31
N GLU A 38 15.06 -9.34 -25.33
CA GLU A 38 16.42 -8.83 -25.15
C GLU A 38 16.35 -7.57 -24.30
N SER A 39 17.03 -7.57 -23.18
CA SER A 39 17.22 -6.39 -22.34
C SER A 39 18.02 -5.35 -23.16
N LYS A 40 17.31 -4.42 -23.77
CA LYS A 40 17.93 -3.29 -24.44
C LYS A 40 18.57 -2.41 -23.37
N ASP A 41 19.90 -2.26 -23.41
CA ASP A 41 20.61 -1.31 -22.57
C ASP A 41 20.06 0.09 -22.82
N LEU A 42 19.38 0.66 -21.83
CA LEU A 42 18.84 2.02 -21.89
C LEU A 42 19.99 3.04 -21.79
N ALA A 43 19.90 4.12 -22.56
CA ALA A 43 20.80 5.26 -22.39
C ALA A 43 20.60 5.90 -20.99
N ALA A 44 21.60 6.62 -20.51
CA ALA A 44 21.60 7.19 -19.15
C ALA A 44 20.42 8.16 -18.90
N ASP A 45 19.87 8.76 -19.95
CA ASP A 45 18.74 9.68 -19.95
C ASP A 45 17.39 9.01 -20.26
N GLU A 46 17.39 7.74 -20.65
CA GLU A 46 16.16 6.97 -20.86
C GLU A 46 15.63 6.45 -19.51
N SER A 47 14.31 6.51 -19.34
CA SER A 47 13.63 6.04 -18.14
C SER A 47 12.67 4.90 -18.43
N LEU A 48 12.47 4.05 -17.43
CA LEU A 48 11.37 3.10 -17.37
C LEU A 48 10.48 3.41 -16.19
N SER A 49 9.20 3.10 -16.33
CA SER A 49 8.23 3.22 -15.25
C SER A 49 7.47 1.92 -15.04
N ARG A 50 7.04 1.70 -13.81
CA ARG A 50 6.11 0.64 -13.42
C ARG A 50 5.00 1.24 -12.58
N GLU A 51 3.78 0.80 -12.87
CA GLU A 51 2.61 1.06 -12.04
C GLU A 51 2.10 -0.25 -11.48
N LEU A 52 1.72 -0.27 -10.20
CA LEU A 52 1.12 -1.42 -9.54
C LEU A 52 0.13 -0.95 -8.49
N TYR A 53 -0.76 -1.86 -8.08
CA TYR A 53 -1.66 -1.66 -6.95
C TYR A 53 -1.20 -2.56 -5.80
N ALA A 54 -0.85 -1.98 -4.67
CA ALA A 54 -0.45 -2.67 -3.46
C ALA A 54 -0.73 -1.77 -2.24
N MET A 55 -0.88 -2.35 -1.04
CA MET A 55 -1.16 -1.63 0.21
C MET A 55 -2.33 -0.64 0.05
N ASP A 56 -3.41 -1.11 -0.62
CA ASP A 56 -4.65 -0.37 -0.91
C ASP A 56 -4.47 0.95 -1.67
N THR A 57 -3.43 1.04 -2.50
CA THR A 57 -3.16 2.25 -3.28
C THR A 57 -2.47 1.98 -4.61
N VAL A 58 -2.56 2.93 -5.52
CA VAL A 58 -1.75 2.95 -6.75
C VAL A 58 -0.36 3.46 -6.42
N MET A 59 0.65 2.75 -6.93
CA MET A 59 2.06 3.05 -6.78
C MET A 59 2.71 3.24 -8.14
N ASN A 60 3.57 4.26 -8.25
CA ASN A 60 4.31 4.56 -9.48
C ASN A 60 5.81 4.63 -9.16
N LEU A 61 6.60 3.89 -9.93
CA LEU A 61 8.05 3.86 -9.83
C LEU A 61 8.65 4.23 -11.18
N THR A 62 9.62 5.12 -11.19
CA THR A 62 10.39 5.49 -12.39
C THR A 62 11.86 5.44 -12.06
N ALA A 63 12.64 4.78 -12.91
CA ALA A 63 14.09 4.68 -12.79
C ALA A 63 14.75 5.00 -14.12
N TYR A 64 15.94 5.60 -14.09
CA TYR A 64 16.70 6.02 -15.25
C TYR A 64 17.95 5.14 -15.42
N GLY A 65 18.36 4.95 -16.68
CA GLY A 65 19.60 4.30 -17.07
C GLY A 65 19.48 2.79 -17.28
N SER A 66 20.60 2.16 -17.63
CA SER A 66 20.68 0.76 -18.10
C SER A 66 20.14 -0.28 -17.10
N ASN A 67 20.25 0.00 -15.81
CA ASN A 67 19.81 -0.91 -14.74
C ASN A 67 18.35 -0.69 -14.30
N ALA A 68 17.64 0.24 -14.93
CA ALA A 68 16.28 0.62 -14.55
C ALA A 68 15.31 -0.58 -14.54
N SER A 69 15.38 -1.45 -15.56
CA SER A 69 14.50 -2.63 -15.66
C SER A 69 14.67 -3.57 -14.46
N ALA A 70 15.91 -3.98 -14.18
CA ALA A 70 16.22 -4.90 -13.08
C ALA A 70 15.83 -4.30 -11.70
N ALA A 71 16.12 -3.02 -11.49
CA ALA A 71 15.76 -2.31 -10.27
C ALA A 71 14.24 -2.22 -10.07
N LEU A 72 13.49 -1.93 -11.13
CA LEU A 72 12.03 -1.85 -11.08
C LEU A 72 11.39 -3.22 -10.83
N GLU A 73 11.87 -4.28 -11.47
CA GLU A 73 11.37 -5.64 -11.24
C GLU A 73 11.63 -6.12 -9.81
N ALA A 74 12.83 -5.88 -9.29
CA ALA A 74 13.17 -6.19 -7.90
C ALA A 74 12.30 -5.37 -6.92
N SER A 75 12.04 -4.09 -7.24
CA SER A 75 11.20 -3.21 -6.42
C SER A 75 9.74 -3.66 -6.40
N VAL A 76 9.16 -4.03 -7.54
CA VAL A 76 7.80 -4.58 -7.63
C VAL A 76 7.69 -5.88 -6.83
N SER A 77 8.68 -6.76 -6.94
CA SER A 77 8.73 -8.01 -6.15
C SER A 77 8.75 -7.73 -4.65
N GLU A 78 9.58 -6.78 -4.20
CA GLU A 78 9.68 -6.42 -2.79
C GLU A 78 8.40 -5.75 -2.26
N ILE A 79 7.79 -4.85 -3.03
CA ILE A 79 6.50 -4.23 -2.67
C ILE A 79 5.43 -5.31 -2.46
N ASN A 80 5.27 -6.24 -3.41
CA ASN A 80 4.28 -7.31 -3.30
C ASN A 80 4.57 -8.25 -2.12
N ARG A 81 5.84 -8.50 -1.82
CA ARG A 81 6.25 -9.29 -0.65
C ARG A 81 5.84 -8.58 0.65
N LEU A 82 6.15 -7.29 0.77
CA LEU A 82 5.80 -6.50 1.96
C LEU A 82 4.29 -6.30 2.10
N ASP A 83 3.56 -6.09 1.01
CA ASP A 83 2.11 -6.02 1.01
C ASP A 83 1.49 -7.30 1.58
N SER A 84 1.93 -8.47 1.11
CA SER A 84 1.48 -9.75 1.65
C SER A 84 1.88 -9.95 3.12
N LEU A 85 3.09 -9.57 3.49
CA LEU A 85 3.65 -9.76 4.83
C LEU A 85 2.92 -8.92 5.89
N LEU A 86 2.62 -7.66 5.55
CA LEU A 86 2.03 -6.67 6.46
C LEU A 86 0.49 -6.67 6.44
N SER A 87 -0.12 -7.51 5.59
CA SER A 87 -1.58 -7.58 5.47
C SER A 87 -2.24 -7.95 6.80
N ILE A 88 -3.30 -7.20 7.14
CA ILE A 88 -4.19 -7.48 8.27
C ILE A 88 -5.43 -8.27 7.85
N SER A 89 -5.67 -8.46 6.55
CA SER A 89 -6.84 -9.14 5.99
C SER A 89 -6.53 -10.51 5.38
N SER A 90 -5.27 -10.83 5.13
CA SER A 90 -4.84 -12.10 4.53
C SER A 90 -4.19 -13.01 5.58
N GLU A 91 -4.61 -14.27 5.65
CA GLU A 91 -4.01 -15.31 6.52
C GLU A 91 -2.50 -15.51 6.28
N LYS A 92 -1.99 -15.07 5.13
CA LYS A 92 -0.55 -15.09 4.82
C LYS A 92 0.21 -13.97 5.53
N GLY A 93 -0.46 -12.90 5.93
CA GLY A 93 0.14 -11.76 6.62
C GLY A 93 0.60 -12.13 8.04
N GLU A 94 1.75 -11.64 8.44
CA GLU A 94 2.23 -11.84 9.82
C GLU A 94 1.40 -11.03 10.80
N ILE A 95 1.00 -9.82 10.44
CA ILE A 95 0.14 -8.97 11.28
C ILE A 95 -1.25 -9.60 11.43
N TYR A 96 -1.82 -10.19 10.36
CA TYR A 96 -3.06 -10.95 10.47
C TYR A 96 -2.95 -12.06 11.52
N ARG A 97 -1.86 -12.86 11.48
CA ARG A 97 -1.66 -13.96 12.44
C ARG A 97 -1.51 -13.47 13.87
N ILE A 98 -0.73 -12.41 14.10
CA ILE A 98 -0.62 -11.80 15.43
C ILE A 98 -1.98 -11.32 15.94
N ASN A 99 -2.78 -10.68 15.08
CA ASN A 99 -4.11 -10.22 15.44
C ASN A 99 -5.09 -11.37 15.72
N ALA A 100 -4.92 -12.53 15.07
CA ALA A 100 -5.75 -13.72 15.27
C ALA A 100 -5.33 -14.54 16.49
N ASP A 101 -4.02 -14.81 16.62
CA ASP A 101 -3.47 -15.74 17.62
C ASP A 101 -3.05 -15.02 18.92
N LYS A 102 -2.97 -13.69 18.90
CA LYS A 102 -2.55 -12.78 19.98
C LYS A 102 -1.08 -12.92 20.38
N GLU A 103 -0.39 -13.88 19.84
CA GLU A 103 1.04 -14.11 20.03
C GLU A 103 1.68 -14.74 18.79
N GLY A 104 2.97 -14.60 18.65
CA GLY A 104 3.72 -15.26 17.59
C GLY A 104 5.13 -14.71 17.39
N THR A 105 5.86 -15.34 16.48
CA THR A 105 7.19 -14.85 16.07
C THR A 105 7.05 -14.22 14.69
N VAL A 106 7.62 -13.03 14.54
CA VAL A 106 7.59 -12.26 13.30
C VAL A 106 8.96 -12.23 12.62
N SER A 107 8.96 -11.97 11.32
CA SER A 107 10.17 -11.80 10.52
C SER A 107 10.96 -10.56 10.95
N GLU A 108 12.22 -10.47 10.47
CA GLU A 108 13.08 -9.31 10.72
C GLU A 108 12.45 -7.99 10.24
N ASP A 109 11.78 -8.02 9.08
CA ASP A 109 11.11 -6.83 8.54
C ASP A 109 9.95 -6.35 9.41
N VAL A 110 9.09 -7.27 9.85
CA VAL A 110 7.97 -6.94 10.73
C VAL A 110 8.46 -6.52 12.11
N ASN A 111 9.46 -7.20 12.65
CA ASN A 111 10.10 -6.81 13.91
C ASN A 111 10.67 -5.38 13.84
N ALA A 112 11.40 -5.05 12.78
CA ALA A 112 11.97 -3.71 12.60
C ALA A 112 10.87 -2.65 12.47
N LEU A 113 9.81 -2.95 11.70
CA LEU A 113 8.71 -2.02 11.49
C LEU A 113 7.87 -1.82 12.76
N LEU A 114 7.57 -2.90 13.48
CA LEU A 114 6.83 -2.85 14.75
C LEU A 114 7.64 -2.13 15.83
N SER A 115 8.94 -2.41 15.95
CA SER A 115 9.83 -1.67 16.86
C SER A 115 9.79 -0.16 16.56
N ARG A 116 9.89 0.20 15.27
CA ARG A 116 9.81 1.61 14.86
C ARG A 116 8.44 2.23 15.14
N SER A 117 7.36 1.46 14.98
CA SER A 117 6.01 1.91 15.33
C SER A 117 5.89 2.23 16.82
N LEU A 118 6.38 1.35 17.68
CA LEU A 118 6.37 1.56 19.13
C LEU A 118 7.21 2.77 19.54
N GLU A 119 8.39 2.97 18.93
CA GLU A 119 9.19 4.18 19.14
C GLU A 119 8.41 5.45 18.75
N LEU A 120 7.75 5.45 17.59
CA LEU A 120 6.95 6.60 17.14
C LEU A 120 5.75 6.85 18.05
N SER A 121 5.07 5.79 18.50
CA SER A 121 3.97 5.90 19.46
C SER A 121 4.46 6.57 20.77
N GLN A 122 5.62 6.15 21.25
CA GLN A 122 6.23 6.76 22.44
C GLN A 122 6.65 8.23 22.19
N MET A 123 7.29 8.52 21.05
CA MET A 123 7.75 9.88 20.71
C MET A 123 6.61 10.88 20.53
N THR A 124 5.45 10.40 20.12
CA THR A 124 4.24 11.22 19.87
C THR A 124 3.27 11.21 21.05
N ASP A 125 3.64 10.58 22.17
CA ASP A 125 2.79 10.40 23.34
C ASP A 125 1.41 9.79 22.99
N GLY A 126 1.44 8.78 22.10
CA GLY A 126 0.25 8.04 21.64
C GLY A 126 -0.58 8.73 20.55
N LEU A 127 -0.16 9.89 20.01
CA LEU A 127 -0.86 10.51 18.86
C LEU A 127 -0.73 9.68 17.58
N PHE A 128 0.33 8.91 17.44
CA PHE A 128 0.44 7.78 16.54
C PHE A 128 0.38 6.51 17.38
N ASP A 129 -0.52 5.58 17.06
CA ASP A 129 -0.63 4.31 17.76
C ASP A 129 -0.88 3.17 16.77
N CYS A 130 -0.01 2.15 16.79
CA CYS A 130 -0.11 1.01 15.89
C CYS A 130 -1.17 -0.01 16.32
N THR A 131 -1.87 0.20 17.43
CA THR A 131 -2.99 -0.63 17.87
C THR A 131 -4.36 -0.09 17.43
N ILE A 132 -4.38 0.86 16.49
CA ILE A 132 -5.55 1.57 15.97
C ILE A 132 -6.51 0.71 15.12
N GLU A 133 -6.20 -0.54 14.83
CA GLU A 133 -6.94 -1.39 13.90
C GLU A 133 -8.44 -1.47 14.20
N PRO A 134 -8.92 -1.61 15.45
CA PRO A 134 -10.37 -1.68 15.73
C PRO A 134 -11.13 -0.41 15.27
N VAL A 135 -10.49 0.74 15.37
CA VAL A 135 -11.05 2.00 14.89
C VAL A 135 -11.06 2.04 13.36
N MET A 136 -9.99 1.58 12.70
CA MET A 136 -9.91 1.50 11.23
C MET A 136 -10.98 0.58 10.66
N GLU A 137 -11.25 -0.56 11.31
CA GLU A 137 -12.34 -1.46 10.95
C GLU A 137 -13.71 -0.81 11.11
N ALA A 138 -13.95 -0.10 12.21
CA ALA A 138 -15.21 0.59 12.48
C ALA A 138 -15.52 1.64 11.41
N TRP A 139 -14.53 2.37 10.90
CA TRP A 139 -14.68 3.29 9.76
C TRP A 139 -14.86 2.57 8.42
N GLY A 140 -14.59 1.26 8.37
CA GLY A 140 -14.71 0.44 7.16
C GLY A 140 -13.48 0.47 6.26
N PHE A 141 -12.33 0.98 6.70
CA PHE A 141 -11.11 1.03 5.90
C PHE A 141 -10.56 -0.37 5.59
N THR A 142 -10.71 -1.30 6.53
CA THR A 142 -10.23 -2.68 6.38
C THR A 142 -11.22 -3.57 5.61
N THR A 143 -12.51 -3.24 5.65
CA THR A 143 -13.60 -4.03 5.06
C THR A 143 -14.16 -3.43 3.78
N GLN A 144 -13.75 -2.19 3.42
CA GLN A 144 -14.33 -1.36 2.34
C GLN A 144 -15.83 -1.06 2.51
N ASN A 145 -16.36 -1.28 3.72
CA ASN A 145 -17.73 -0.94 4.09
C ASN A 145 -17.75 0.40 4.86
N PHE A 146 -17.43 1.46 4.15
CA PHE A 146 -17.26 2.79 4.73
C PHE A 146 -18.51 3.30 5.43
N ARG A 147 -18.35 3.74 6.67
CA ARG A 147 -19.38 4.37 7.50
C ARG A 147 -18.77 5.41 8.44
N ILE A 148 -19.60 6.18 9.08
CA ILE A 148 -19.19 7.05 10.19
C ILE A 148 -19.63 6.35 11.48
N PRO A 149 -18.71 5.91 12.35
CA PRO A 149 -19.03 5.35 13.67
C PRO A 149 -19.67 6.40 14.57
N SER A 150 -20.45 5.98 15.57
CA SER A 150 -20.95 6.91 16.58
C SER A 150 -19.83 7.33 17.54
N GLU A 151 -20.07 8.40 18.29
CA GLU A 151 -19.12 8.91 19.27
C GLU A 151 -18.90 7.89 20.40
N GLU A 152 -19.98 7.25 20.86
CA GLU A 152 -19.93 6.22 21.90
C GLU A 152 -19.16 4.98 21.43
N GLU A 153 -19.34 4.55 20.16
CA GLU A 153 -18.61 3.45 19.57
C GLU A 153 -17.11 3.78 19.49
N LEU A 154 -16.75 5.00 19.08
CA LEU A 154 -15.36 5.42 19.03
C LEU A 154 -14.71 5.49 20.42
N GLU A 155 -15.44 5.99 21.44
CA GLU A 155 -14.94 6.02 22.82
C GLU A 155 -14.64 4.59 23.34
N GLU A 156 -15.55 3.63 23.08
CA GLU A 156 -15.33 2.23 23.42
C GLU A 156 -14.10 1.66 22.72
N LEU A 157 -14.00 1.79 21.41
CA LEU A 157 -12.88 1.23 20.62
C LEU A 157 -11.53 1.87 20.98
N LEU A 158 -11.51 3.17 21.25
CA LEU A 158 -10.31 3.87 21.68
C LEU A 158 -9.80 3.40 23.05
N SER A 159 -10.64 2.81 23.88
CA SER A 159 -10.21 2.22 25.16
C SER A 159 -9.30 0.99 24.98
N HIS A 160 -9.29 0.39 23.78
CA HIS A 160 -8.44 -0.76 23.39
C HIS A 160 -7.20 -0.31 22.60
N VAL A 161 -7.04 0.99 22.35
CA VAL A 161 -5.89 1.56 21.62
C VAL A 161 -4.85 2.02 22.64
N ASP A 162 -3.81 1.21 22.83
CA ASP A 162 -2.69 1.52 23.72
C ASP A 162 -1.44 0.71 23.32
N TYR A 163 -0.51 1.33 22.60
CA TYR A 163 0.74 0.71 22.17
C TYR A 163 1.58 0.12 23.31
N LYS A 164 1.37 0.57 24.55
CA LYS A 164 2.10 0.06 25.73
C LYS A 164 1.73 -1.38 26.09
N GLN A 165 0.63 -1.87 25.56
CA GLN A 165 0.17 -3.25 25.76
C GLN A 165 0.81 -4.23 24.76
N VAL A 166 1.58 -3.73 23.77
CA VAL A 166 2.32 -4.57 22.82
C VAL A 166 3.65 -4.98 23.45
N ASP A 167 3.81 -6.27 23.71
CA ASP A 167 5.09 -6.84 24.13
C ASP A 167 5.85 -7.36 22.91
N LEU A 168 7.07 -6.86 22.71
CA LEU A 168 7.96 -7.25 21.62
C LEU A 168 9.35 -7.56 22.15
N GLU A 169 9.68 -8.84 22.23
CA GLU A 169 10.99 -9.33 22.66
C GLU A 169 11.59 -10.29 21.62
N ASN A 170 12.79 -9.98 21.09
CA ASN A 170 13.52 -10.89 20.19
C ASN A 170 12.66 -11.46 19.04
N SER A 171 11.82 -10.62 18.42
CA SER A 171 10.84 -10.98 17.38
C SER A 171 9.65 -11.82 17.85
N ALA A 172 9.52 -12.12 19.13
CA ALA A 172 8.28 -12.61 19.71
C ALA A 172 7.37 -11.42 20.03
N VAL A 173 6.11 -11.50 19.57
CA VAL A 173 5.08 -10.48 19.80
C VAL A 173 3.96 -11.09 20.61
N THR A 174 3.48 -10.38 21.62
CA THR A 174 2.28 -10.73 22.37
C THR A 174 1.41 -9.48 22.55
N ILE A 175 0.11 -9.62 22.34
CA ILE A 175 -0.89 -8.57 22.53
C ILE A 175 -2.11 -9.11 23.30
N PRO A 176 -2.84 -8.30 24.09
CA PRO A 176 -4.10 -8.68 24.70
C PRO A 176 -5.19 -9.04 23.67
N GLU A 177 -6.23 -9.75 24.14
CA GLU A 177 -7.34 -10.24 23.30
C GLU A 177 -8.08 -9.13 22.53
N ASP A 178 -8.24 -7.96 23.12
CA ASP A 178 -8.96 -6.80 22.60
C ASP A 178 -8.07 -5.84 21.81
N VAL A 179 -6.75 -6.03 21.84
CA VAL A 179 -5.79 -5.24 21.05
C VAL A 179 -5.60 -5.86 19.68
N ARG A 180 -5.54 -5.01 18.64
CA ARG A 180 -5.20 -5.41 17.25
C ARG A 180 -4.28 -4.40 16.60
N LEU A 181 -3.31 -4.90 15.84
CA LEU A 181 -2.27 -4.12 15.16
C LEU A 181 -2.68 -3.71 13.76
N ASP A 182 -2.35 -2.47 13.39
CA ASP A 182 -2.35 -1.96 12.03
C ASP A 182 -1.08 -1.12 11.80
N LEU A 183 -0.26 -1.53 10.84
CA LEU A 183 0.98 -0.83 10.48
C LEU A 183 0.82 0.07 9.24
N GLY A 184 -0.38 0.26 8.71
CA GLY A 184 -0.67 1.05 7.51
C GLY A 184 -0.17 2.50 7.58
N GLY A 185 -0.15 3.09 8.79
CA GLY A 185 0.36 4.44 9.01
C GLY A 185 1.86 4.61 8.79
N ILE A 186 2.65 3.52 8.79
CA ILE A 186 4.12 3.55 8.63
C ILE A 186 4.61 2.68 7.46
N ALA A 187 3.82 1.69 7.03
CA ALA A 187 4.22 0.68 6.04
C ALA A 187 4.69 1.29 4.71
N LYS A 188 4.01 2.33 4.20
CA LYS A 188 4.38 2.97 2.93
C LYS A 188 5.75 3.66 3.00
N GLY A 189 6.06 4.32 4.12
CA GLY A 189 7.37 4.93 4.34
C GLY A 189 8.49 3.90 4.41
N PHE A 190 8.27 2.79 5.11
CA PHE A 190 9.19 1.67 5.18
C PHE A 190 9.43 1.04 3.80
N THR A 191 8.37 0.73 3.07
CA THR A 191 8.43 0.16 1.71
C THR A 191 9.17 1.10 0.76
N SER A 192 8.90 2.40 0.84
CA SER A 192 9.57 3.43 0.07
C SER A 192 11.09 3.41 0.30
N SER A 193 11.53 3.33 1.55
CA SER A 193 12.96 3.22 1.88
C SER A 193 13.59 1.95 1.32
N ARG A 194 12.88 0.80 1.38
CA ARG A 194 13.34 -0.47 0.78
C ARG A 194 13.50 -0.37 -0.73
N VAL A 195 12.56 0.27 -1.43
CA VAL A 195 12.65 0.49 -2.88
C VAL A 195 13.84 1.38 -3.23
N MET A 196 14.07 2.46 -2.49
CA MET A 196 15.25 3.30 -2.71
C MET A 196 16.56 2.57 -2.46
N ASP A 197 16.61 1.66 -1.49
CA ASP A 197 17.79 0.80 -1.27
C ASP A 197 18.00 -0.19 -2.43
N ILE A 198 16.93 -0.74 -3.00
CA ILE A 198 16.99 -1.58 -4.21
C ILE A 198 17.55 -0.78 -5.39
N PHE A 199 17.08 0.46 -5.59
CA PHE A 199 17.60 1.34 -6.62
C PHE A 199 19.11 1.56 -6.45
N ARG A 200 19.56 1.93 -5.26
CA ARG A 200 21.00 2.12 -4.95
C ARG A 200 21.82 0.85 -5.19
N LYS A 201 21.34 -0.32 -4.71
CA LYS A 201 22.02 -1.61 -4.89
C LYS A 201 22.14 -2.02 -6.35
N ASN A 202 21.19 -1.63 -7.20
CA ASN A 202 21.24 -1.86 -8.64
C ASN A 202 21.99 -0.76 -9.42
N GLY A 203 22.57 0.23 -8.74
CA GLY A 203 23.32 1.31 -9.38
C GLY A 203 22.44 2.34 -10.09
N VAL A 204 21.13 2.41 -9.80
CA VAL A 204 20.25 3.48 -10.25
C VAL A 204 20.56 4.73 -9.44
N THR A 205 20.96 5.79 -10.13
CA THR A 205 21.35 7.07 -9.51
C THR A 205 20.29 8.16 -9.67
N SER A 206 19.27 7.92 -10.49
CA SER A 206 18.16 8.84 -10.71
C SER A 206 16.86 8.06 -10.82
N GLY A 207 15.88 8.44 -10.02
CA GLY A 207 14.56 7.81 -10.02
C GLY A 207 13.60 8.55 -9.10
N ILE A 208 12.33 8.24 -9.27
CA ILE A 208 11.26 8.75 -8.41
C ILE A 208 10.28 7.64 -8.12
N ILE A 209 9.83 7.55 -6.89
CA ILE A 209 8.79 6.64 -6.46
C ILE A 209 7.67 7.41 -5.78
N SER A 210 6.43 6.98 -6.04
CA SER A 210 5.22 7.48 -5.39
C SER A 210 4.38 6.31 -4.92
N LEU A 211 4.28 6.13 -3.62
CA LEU A 211 3.52 5.07 -2.98
C LEU A 211 2.30 5.67 -2.28
N GLY A 212 1.19 5.82 -3.02
CA GLY A 212 -0.04 6.40 -2.48
C GLY A 212 0.14 7.82 -1.93
N GLY A 213 0.95 8.65 -2.61
CA GLY A 213 1.24 10.03 -2.19
C GLY A 213 2.48 10.18 -1.32
N ASN A 214 3.10 9.10 -0.84
CA ASN A 214 4.44 9.14 -0.25
C ASN A 214 5.46 9.12 -1.38
N VAL A 215 6.18 10.23 -1.58
CA VAL A 215 7.11 10.43 -2.71
C VAL A 215 8.55 10.51 -2.22
N GLN A 216 9.45 9.77 -2.89
CA GLN A 216 10.90 9.86 -2.72
C GLN A 216 11.59 9.95 -4.09
N ALA A 217 12.73 10.66 -4.15
CA ALA A 217 13.57 10.83 -5.32
C ALA A 217 15.07 10.75 -4.96
#